data_4268688ed8a3a9868e4cd5ae14c7b048
#
_entry.id   4268688ed8a3a9868e4cd5ae14c7b048
#
_cell.length_a   1.000
_cell.length_b   1.000
_cell.length_c   1.000
_cell.angle_alpha   90.00
_cell.angle_beta   90.00
_cell.angle_gamma   90.00
#
_symmetry.space_group_name_H-M   'P 1'
#
loop_
_entity.id
_entity.type
_entity.pdbx_description
1 polymer ?
#
loop_
_entity_poly.entity_id
_entity_poly.type
_entity_poly.pdbx_seq_one_letter_code
_entity_poly.pdbx_strand_id
1 'polypeptide(L)'
;MLLLNLDYVGLIENEEGELVAMGVLAPGMADVMKKTGGRLFPFGWIPVLRNIQKPRFLDMYFIAVDSRYRNTGLSAVLLHEITKRAADNGILYAETGPQLEQNYNIQKLFAAYKVESNFKRRRCFKKAIGE
;
A
#
# COMPACT_ATOMS: atom_id res chain seq x y z
N MET A 1 6.02 11.24 16.79
CA MET A 1 4.87 11.60 15.92
C MET A 1 4.86 10.59 14.77
N LEU A 2 3.91 9.66 14.82
CA LEU A 2 3.81 8.62 13.80
C LEU A 2 3.12 9.25 12.59
N LEU A 3 3.80 9.27 11.44
CA LEU A 3 3.25 9.74 10.16
C LEU A 3 2.31 8.69 9.51
N LEU A 4 2.19 7.52 10.13
CA LEU A 4 1.31 6.44 9.69
C LEU A 4 -0.01 6.52 10.46
N ASN A 5 -1.12 6.57 9.73
CA ASN A 5 -2.42 6.36 10.33
C ASN A 5 -2.62 4.84 10.51
N LEU A 6 -2.80 4.42 11.75
CA LEU A 6 -2.99 3.01 12.11
C LEU A 6 -4.25 2.38 11.50
N ASP A 7 -5.24 3.18 11.09
CA ASP A 7 -6.43 2.69 10.39
C ASP A 7 -6.11 1.96 9.08
N TYR A 8 -4.94 2.27 8.48
CA TYR A 8 -4.48 1.68 7.22
C TYR A 8 -3.41 0.61 7.41
N VAL A 9 -3.22 0.16 8.65
CA VAL A 9 -2.37 -0.97 9.01
C VAL A 9 -3.24 -2.11 9.49
N GLY A 10 -3.11 -3.26 8.86
CA GLY A 10 -3.78 -4.49 9.27
C GLY A 10 -2.77 -5.48 9.83
N LEU A 11 -3.09 -6.08 10.96
CA LEU A 11 -2.32 -7.13 11.60
C LEU A 11 -3.26 -8.27 11.93
N ILE A 12 -2.83 -9.50 11.71
CA ILE A 12 -3.55 -10.71 12.10
C ILE A 12 -2.61 -11.54 12.97
N GLU A 13 -3.08 -11.91 14.14
CA GLU A 13 -2.40 -12.77 15.09
C GLU A 13 -3.14 -14.12 15.18
N ASN A 14 -2.41 -15.20 15.47
CA ASN A 14 -2.98 -16.50 15.78
C ASN A 14 -3.40 -16.57 17.27
N GLU A 15 -3.92 -17.71 17.70
CA GLU A 15 -4.37 -17.92 19.08
C GLU A 15 -3.21 -17.86 20.08
N GLU A 16 -1.99 -18.12 19.63
CA GLU A 16 -0.77 -18.03 20.43
C GLU A 16 -0.19 -16.60 20.52
N GLY A 17 -0.81 -15.62 19.84
CA GLY A 17 -0.37 -14.24 19.81
C GLY A 17 0.80 -13.98 18.84
N GLU A 18 1.10 -14.93 17.92
CA GLU A 18 2.10 -14.72 16.89
C GLU A 18 1.50 -13.94 15.72
N LEU A 19 2.23 -12.95 15.20
CA LEU A 19 1.85 -12.20 14.01
C LEU A 19 1.96 -13.10 12.77
N VAL A 20 0.84 -13.42 12.13
CA VAL A 20 0.77 -14.32 10.99
C VAL A 20 0.49 -13.62 9.66
N ALA A 21 -0.07 -12.42 9.70
CA ALA A 21 -0.21 -11.60 8.50
C ALA A 21 -0.18 -10.11 8.84
N MET A 22 0.35 -9.31 7.92
CA MET A 22 0.35 -7.87 8.03
C MET A 22 0.21 -7.18 6.67
N GLY A 23 -0.44 -6.03 6.68
CA GLY A 23 -0.58 -5.19 5.49
C GLY A 23 -0.46 -3.72 5.86
N VAL A 24 0.23 -2.96 5.02
CA VAL A 24 0.44 -1.53 5.24
C VAL A 24 0.07 -0.75 4.00
N LEU A 25 -0.88 0.14 4.18
CA LEU A 25 -1.20 1.20 3.24
C LEU A 25 -0.85 2.54 3.89
N ALA A 26 -0.49 3.51 3.08
CA ALA A 26 -0.19 4.85 3.57
C ALA A 26 -0.81 5.93 2.66
N PRO A 27 -0.99 7.15 3.15
CA PRO A 27 -1.47 8.25 2.34
C PRO A 27 -0.65 8.43 1.07
N GLY A 28 -1.30 8.43 -0.10
CA GLY A 28 -0.64 8.67 -1.37
C GLY A 28 -0.09 10.08 -1.45
N MET A 29 1.22 10.20 -1.69
CA MET A 29 1.93 11.48 -1.63
C MET A 29 2.13 12.13 -3.01
N ALA A 30 1.86 11.43 -4.10
CA ALA A 30 2.17 11.88 -5.45
C ALA A 30 1.54 13.25 -5.78
N ASP A 31 0.26 13.43 -5.49
CA ASP A 31 -0.47 14.66 -5.80
C ASP A 31 0.06 15.87 -5.02
N VAL A 32 0.35 15.66 -3.74
CA VAL A 32 0.83 16.74 -2.88
C VAL A 32 2.27 17.11 -3.23
N MET A 33 3.10 16.13 -3.54
CA MET A 33 4.49 16.36 -3.99
C MET A 33 4.51 17.10 -5.32
N LYS A 34 3.61 16.76 -6.25
CA LYS A 34 3.46 17.48 -7.51
C LYS A 34 3.05 18.94 -7.30
N LYS A 35 2.09 19.22 -6.40
CA LYS A 35 1.62 20.57 -6.08
C LYS A 35 2.69 21.44 -5.41
N THR A 36 3.49 20.86 -4.54
CA THR A 36 4.56 21.60 -3.82
C THR A 36 5.87 21.65 -4.59
N GLY A 37 5.98 20.96 -5.75
CA GLY A 37 7.23 20.79 -6.48
C GLY A 37 8.32 20.09 -5.64
N GLY A 38 7.92 19.27 -4.65
CA GLY A 38 8.82 18.64 -3.69
C GLY A 38 9.40 19.56 -2.63
N ARG A 39 9.01 20.85 -2.60
CA ARG A 39 9.53 21.83 -1.64
C ARG A 39 8.66 21.86 -0.39
N LEU A 40 9.28 21.59 0.75
CA LEU A 40 8.60 21.65 2.06
C LEU A 40 8.64 23.05 2.68
N PHE A 41 9.64 23.84 2.36
CA PHE A 41 9.84 25.18 2.92
C PHE A 41 9.49 26.28 1.91
N PRO A 42 8.89 27.40 2.35
CA PRO A 42 8.45 27.74 3.70
C PRO A 42 7.10 27.15 4.10
N PHE A 43 6.17 26.86 3.19
CA PHE A 43 4.79 26.46 3.52
C PHE A 43 4.35 25.14 2.88
N GLY A 44 5.22 24.45 2.16
CA GLY A 44 4.90 23.20 1.47
C GLY A 44 4.59 22.03 2.43
N TRP A 45 4.98 22.13 3.70
CA TRP A 45 4.64 21.14 4.73
C TRP A 45 3.15 21.16 5.13
N ILE A 46 2.45 22.29 4.97
CA ILE A 46 1.02 22.41 5.32
C ILE A 46 0.15 21.45 4.46
N PRO A 47 0.23 21.48 3.12
CA PRO A 47 -0.52 20.52 2.31
C PRO A 47 -0.09 19.08 2.54
N VAL A 48 1.17 18.81 2.89
CA VAL A 48 1.64 17.47 3.26
C VAL A 48 0.94 16.96 4.51
N LEU A 49 0.92 17.75 5.59
CA LEU A 49 0.22 17.37 6.83
C LEU A 49 -1.28 17.17 6.62
N ARG A 50 -1.91 18.03 5.84
CA ARG A 50 -3.33 17.87 5.48
C ARG A 50 -3.59 16.57 4.73
N ASN A 51 -2.71 16.20 3.80
CA ASN A 51 -2.84 14.99 3.04
C ASN A 51 -2.63 13.73 3.90
N ILE A 52 -1.76 13.79 4.90
CA ILE A 52 -1.57 12.70 5.86
C ILE A 52 -2.84 12.48 6.71
N GLN A 53 -3.49 13.56 7.13
CA GLN A 53 -4.70 13.49 7.96
C GLN A 53 -5.96 13.10 7.16
N LYS A 54 -6.07 13.59 5.91
CA LYS A 54 -7.22 13.34 5.03
C LYS A 54 -6.71 13.02 3.62
N PRO A 55 -6.18 11.82 3.39
CA PRO A 55 -5.68 11.41 2.09
C PRO A 55 -6.84 11.24 1.11
N ARG A 56 -6.59 11.52 -0.17
CA ARG A 56 -7.53 11.24 -1.25
C ARG A 56 -7.46 9.81 -1.73
N PHE A 57 -6.28 9.22 -1.64
CA PHE A 57 -5.99 7.84 -2.03
C PHE A 57 -4.86 7.29 -1.16
N LEU A 58 -4.73 5.99 -1.16
CA LEU A 58 -3.69 5.28 -0.43
C LEU A 58 -2.70 4.64 -1.40
N ASP A 59 -1.44 4.61 -1.01
CA ASP A 59 -0.42 3.77 -1.63
C ASP A 59 -0.32 2.46 -0.85
N MET A 60 -0.44 1.34 -1.54
CA MET A 60 -0.24 0.02 -0.96
C MET A 60 1.25 -0.31 -0.96
N TYR A 61 1.85 -0.37 0.23
CA TYR A 61 3.27 -0.64 0.37
C TYR A 61 3.58 -2.12 0.31
N PHE A 62 2.95 -2.91 1.15
CA PHE A 62 3.12 -4.36 1.14
C PHE A 62 1.99 -5.09 1.86
N ILE A 63 1.86 -6.38 1.53
CA ILE A 63 1.08 -7.38 2.24
C ILE A 63 2.01 -8.58 2.43
N ALA A 64 2.12 -9.05 3.66
CA ALA A 64 2.90 -10.21 4.01
C ALA A 64 2.04 -11.22 4.78
N VAL A 65 2.22 -12.50 4.49
CA VAL A 65 1.56 -13.61 5.18
C VAL A 65 2.63 -14.66 5.47
N ASP A 66 2.67 -15.14 6.71
CA ASP A 66 3.57 -16.22 7.13
C ASP A 66 3.41 -17.44 6.19
N SER A 67 4.53 -18.07 5.88
CA SER A 67 4.56 -19.21 4.94
C SER A 67 3.63 -20.36 5.34
N ARG A 68 3.45 -20.58 6.63
CA ARG A 68 2.55 -21.59 7.20
C ARG A 68 1.07 -21.34 6.87
N TYR A 69 0.70 -20.08 6.67
CA TYR A 69 -0.68 -19.64 6.43
C TYR A 69 -0.91 -19.17 4.98
N ARG A 70 0.01 -19.48 4.06
CA ARG A 70 -0.21 -19.20 2.63
C ARG A 70 -1.37 -20.03 2.10
N ASN A 71 -2.13 -19.46 1.17
CA ASN A 71 -3.30 -20.06 0.53
C ASN A 71 -4.49 -20.34 1.46
N THR A 72 -4.49 -19.84 2.69
CA THR A 72 -5.63 -19.94 3.64
C THR A 72 -6.68 -18.84 3.47
N GLY A 73 -6.42 -17.86 2.57
CA GLY A 73 -7.30 -16.71 2.39
C GLY A 73 -7.00 -15.53 3.31
N LEU A 74 -6.02 -15.61 4.22
CA LEU A 74 -5.69 -14.54 5.17
C LEU A 74 -5.35 -13.22 4.47
N SER A 75 -4.66 -13.26 3.34
CA SER A 75 -4.37 -12.04 2.57
C SER A 75 -5.63 -11.36 2.06
N ALA A 76 -6.66 -12.13 1.70
CA ALA A 76 -7.94 -11.57 1.24
C ALA A 76 -8.72 -10.96 2.42
N VAL A 77 -8.75 -11.62 3.57
CA VAL A 77 -9.37 -11.10 4.80
C VAL A 77 -8.69 -9.80 5.23
N LEU A 78 -7.35 -9.80 5.28
CA LEU A 78 -6.56 -8.65 5.64
C LEU A 78 -6.82 -7.45 4.70
N LEU A 79 -6.81 -7.70 3.40
CA LEU A 79 -7.06 -6.66 2.40
C LEU A 79 -8.49 -6.14 2.51
N HIS A 80 -9.47 -7.02 2.73
CA HIS A 80 -10.87 -6.65 2.92
C HIS A 80 -11.03 -5.71 4.12
N GLU A 81 -10.47 -6.05 5.26
CA GLU A 81 -10.55 -5.22 6.47
C GLU A 81 -9.91 -3.84 6.29
N ILE A 82 -8.72 -3.79 5.70
CA ILE A 82 -8.04 -2.50 5.47
C ILE A 82 -8.83 -1.66 4.46
N THR A 83 -9.31 -2.26 3.38
CA THR A 83 -10.05 -1.51 2.35
C THR A 83 -11.41 -1.04 2.84
N LYS A 84 -12.07 -1.82 3.71
CA LYS A 84 -13.31 -1.41 4.37
C LYS A 84 -13.09 -0.17 5.23
N ARG A 85 -12.09 -0.19 6.12
CA ARG A 85 -11.73 0.98 6.94
C ARG A 85 -11.36 2.19 6.10
N ALA A 86 -10.62 1.97 5.00
CA ALA A 86 -10.29 3.03 4.07
C ALA A 86 -11.55 3.66 3.45
N ALA A 87 -12.52 2.83 3.01
CA ALA A 87 -13.78 3.28 2.45
C ALA A 87 -14.62 4.06 3.49
N ASP A 88 -14.68 3.57 4.74
CA ASP A 88 -15.37 4.25 5.85
C ASP A 88 -14.76 5.64 6.13
N ASN A 89 -13.45 5.81 5.90
CA ASN A 89 -12.74 7.08 5.97
C ASN A 89 -12.85 7.93 4.69
N GLY A 90 -13.66 7.51 3.71
CA GLY A 90 -13.90 8.26 2.47
C GLY A 90 -12.80 8.12 1.41
N ILE A 91 -11.92 7.12 1.52
CA ILE A 91 -10.92 6.82 0.50
C ILE A 91 -11.60 6.11 -0.68
N LEU A 92 -11.38 6.63 -1.88
CA LEU A 92 -12.04 6.14 -3.08
C LEU A 92 -11.24 5.08 -3.84
N TYR A 93 -9.90 5.12 -3.73
CA TYR A 93 -9.03 4.18 -4.44
C TYR A 93 -7.68 4.04 -3.73
N ALA A 94 -6.98 2.96 -4.06
CA ALA A 94 -5.61 2.74 -3.66
C ALA A 94 -4.75 2.43 -4.89
N GLU A 95 -3.51 2.92 -4.90
CA GLU A 95 -2.52 2.57 -5.90
C GLU A 95 -1.64 1.44 -5.36
N THR A 96 -1.39 0.43 -6.19
CA THR A 96 -0.43 -0.61 -5.87
C THR A 96 0.93 -0.26 -6.45
N GLY A 97 1.99 -0.60 -5.74
CA GLY A 97 3.34 -0.51 -6.26
C GLY A 97 3.57 -1.43 -7.47
N PRO A 98 4.69 -1.29 -8.19
CA PRO A 98 5.02 -2.17 -9.29
C PRO A 98 5.16 -3.60 -8.80
N GLN A 99 4.47 -4.52 -9.47
CA GLN A 99 4.47 -5.95 -9.17
C GLN A 99 5.23 -6.70 -10.25
N LEU A 100 5.83 -7.83 -9.88
CA LEU A 100 6.40 -8.74 -10.85
C LEU A 100 5.28 -9.33 -11.72
N GLU A 101 5.48 -9.35 -13.04
CA GLU A 101 4.50 -9.92 -14.00
C GLU A 101 4.18 -11.39 -13.70
N GLN A 102 5.10 -12.10 -13.05
CA GLN A 102 4.98 -13.52 -12.66
C GLN A 102 4.31 -13.71 -11.29
N ASN A 103 3.92 -12.65 -10.58
CA ASN A 103 3.29 -12.77 -9.28
C ASN A 103 1.78 -13.01 -9.39
N TYR A 104 1.42 -14.20 -9.89
CA TYR A 104 0.03 -14.60 -10.12
C TYR A 104 -0.83 -14.59 -8.84
N ASN A 105 -0.25 -14.82 -7.67
CA ASN A 105 -0.99 -14.83 -6.41
C ASN A 105 -1.54 -13.45 -6.06
N ILE A 106 -0.72 -12.41 -6.22
CA ILE A 106 -1.15 -11.03 -6.02
C ILE A 106 -2.17 -10.62 -7.08
N GLN A 107 -1.97 -11.01 -8.32
CA GLN A 107 -2.93 -10.71 -9.40
C GLN A 107 -4.30 -11.34 -9.13
N LYS A 108 -4.36 -12.59 -8.66
CA LYS A 108 -5.60 -13.25 -8.24
C LYS A 108 -6.27 -12.55 -7.06
N LEU A 109 -5.48 -12.09 -6.09
CA LEU A 109 -6.00 -11.36 -4.93
C LEU A 109 -6.71 -10.07 -5.37
N PHE A 110 -6.13 -9.34 -6.32
CA PHE A 110 -6.73 -8.11 -6.83
C PHE A 110 -7.85 -8.33 -7.84
N ALA A 111 -7.97 -9.50 -8.45
CA ALA A 111 -9.02 -9.80 -9.42
C ALA A 111 -10.44 -9.67 -8.84
N ALA A 112 -10.61 -9.77 -7.52
CA ALA A 112 -11.86 -9.55 -6.81
C ALA A 112 -12.25 -8.05 -6.69
N TYR A 113 -11.33 -7.15 -7.00
CA TYR A 113 -11.53 -5.70 -6.93
C TYR A 113 -11.64 -5.12 -8.34
N LYS A 114 -12.30 -3.95 -8.45
CA LYS A 114 -12.31 -3.21 -9.71
C LYS A 114 -10.92 -2.59 -9.93
N VAL A 115 -10.09 -3.30 -10.68
CA VAL A 115 -8.71 -2.87 -10.96
C VAL A 115 -8.67 -2.11 -12.28
N GLU A 116 -8.19 -0.87 -12.23
CA GLU A 116 -7.77 -0.12 -13.40
C GLU A 116 -6.26 -0.26 -13.53
N SER A 117 -5.78 -0.93 -14.58
CA SER A 117 -4.34 -1.09 -14.77
C SER A 117 -3.73 0.18 -15.38
N ASN A 118 -3.00 0.93 -14.58
CA ASN A 118 -2.08 1.93 -15.05
C ASN A 118 -0.81 1.23 -15.54
N PHE A 119 -0.58 1.21 -16.84
CA PHE A 119 0.51 0.46 -17.50
C PHE A 119 1.92 1.05 -17.23
N LYS A 120 2.22 1.39 -15.99
CA LYS A 120 3.58 1.78 -15.59
C LYS A 120 4.44 0.54 -15.51
N ARG A 121 5.21 0.25 -16.56
CA ARG A 121 6.20 -0.83 -16.55
C ARG A 121 7.55 -0.31 -16.08
N ARG A 122 8.20 -1.06 -15.20
CA ARG A 122 9.58 -0.81 -14.75
C ARG A 122 10.45 -2.00 -15.13
N ARG A 123 11.67 -1.73 -15.58
CA ARG A 123 12.66 -2.76 -15.86
C ARG A 123 13.85 -2.54 -14.95
N CYS A 124 14.34 -3.62 -14.35
CA CYS A 124 15.62 -3.62 -13.65
C CYS A 124 16.73 -4.03 -14.64
N PHE A 125 17.76 -3.24 -14.70
CA PHE A 125 18.94 -3.52 -15.52
C PHE A 125 20.09 -3.88 -14.58
N LYS A 126 20.84 -4.93 -14.95
CA LYS A 126 22.07 -5.31 -14.27
C LYS A 126 23.24 -5.05 -15.23
N LYS A 127 24.23 -4.28 -14.79
CA LYS A 127 25.50 -4.11 -15.50
C LYS A 127 26.58 -4.78 -14.65
N ALA A 128 27.35 -5.68 -15.24
CA ALA A 128 28.57 -6.15 -14.61
C ALA A 128 29.57 -4.97 -14.58
N ILE A 129 30.06 -4.66 -13.40
CA ILE A 129 31.16 -3.71 -13.22
C ILE A 129 32.39 -4.57 -13.45
N GLY A 130 33.10 -4.35 -14.58
CA GLY A 130 34.26 -5.14 -14.97
C GLY A 130 35.30 -5.19 -13.87
N GLU A 131 36.01 -6.32 -13.83
CA GLU A 131 37.23 -6.51 -13.03
C GLU A 131 38.31 -5.51 -13.43
#